data_27762d2933e5eadd2345deef7b87b212
#
_entry.id   27762d2933e5eadd2345deef7b87b212
#
_cell.length_a   1.000
_cell.length_b   1.000
_cell.length_c   1.000
_cell.angle_alpha   90.00
_cell.angle_beta   90.00
_cell.angle_gamma   90.00
#
_symmetry.space_group_name_H-M   'P 1'
#
loop_
_entity.id
_entity.type
_entity.pdbx_description
1 polymer ?
#
loop_
_entity_poly.entity_id
_entity_poly.type
_entity_poly.pdbx_seq_one_letter_code
_entity_poly.pdbx_strand_id
1 'polypeptide(L)'
;HMGYETMETLRKKCKRNISLLETAFAAHEDPYLAYQLGQAYAALGEHQTAIHYFESGLTFDLDPRLEYVQTMVQSYGYSLLALKQYQKALSFTGIYDAFAINADFVFLMGLIYMNNAMFSEAIAEFEKATKYKTSIVEGVNSYKALYNKGVILECLGNISEAVKNYEACGNFLYAKERLSALGKGVL
;
A
#
# COMPACT_ATOMS: atom_id res chain seq x y z
N HIS A 1 -23.91 19.60 -8.60
CA HIS A 1 -23.34 20.61 -7.67
C HIS A 1 -23.08 20.12 -6.23
N MET A 2 -23.55 18.94 -5.84
CA MET A 2 -23.33 18.41 -4.47
C MET A 2 -21.90 17.85 -4.21
N GLY A 3 -21.10 17.58 -5.22
CA GLY A 3 -19.78 16.95 -5.03
C GLY A 3 -18.66 17.91 -4.62
N TYR A 4 -18.72 19.18 -5.00
CA TYR A 4 -17.65 20.15 -4.70
C TYR A 4 -17.73 20.74 -3.28
N GLU A 5 -18.93 20.97 -2.76
CA GLU A 5 -19.12 21.41 -1.37
C GLU A 5 -18.65 20.35 -0.36
N THR A 6 -18.81 19.07 -0.69
CA THR A 6 -18.38 17.97 0.18
C THR A 6 -16.85 17.86 0.28
N MET A 7 -16.09 18.07 -0.82
CA MET A 7 -14.62 17.96 -0.79
C MET A 7 -13.95 19.10 -0.04
N GLU A 8 -14.41 20.34 -0.20
CA GLU A 8 -13.86 21.47 0.54
C GLU A 8 -14.20 21.39 2.04
N THR A 9 -15.42 20.98 2.36
CA THR A 9 -15.87 20.78 3.73
C THR A 9 -15.10 19.65 4.41
N LEU A 10 -14.83 18.55 3.68
CA LEU A 10 -13.99 17.44 4.16
C LEU A 10 -12.54 17.91 4.42
N ARG A 11 -11.94 18.67 3.51
CA ARG A 11 -10.59 19.24 3.69
C ARG A 11 -10.53 20.18 4.92
N LYS A 12 -11.54 21.03 5.12
CA LYS A 12 -11.62 21.90 6.30
C LYS A 12 -11.73 21.09 7.62
N LYS A 13 -12.56 20.05 7.62
CA LYS A 13 -12.67 19.13 8.77
C LYS A 13 -11.35 18.40 9.04
N CYS A 14 -10.68 17.88 7.99
CA CYS A 14 -9.38 17.24 8.12
C CYS A 14 -8.33 18.20 8.72
N LYS A 15 -8.21 19.41 8.19
CA LYS A 15 -7.25 20.41 8.71
C LYS A 15 -7.52 20.78 10.16
N ARG A 16 -8.79 20.95 10.55
CA ARG A 16 -9.15 21.22 11.95
C ARG A 16 -8.79 20.04 12.86
N ASN A 17 -9.07 18.82 12.44
CA ASN A 17 -8.70 17.63 13.20
C ASN A 17 -7.18 17.50 13.35
N ILE A 18 -6.41 17.74 12.27
CA ILE A 18 -4.95 17.73 12.31
C ILE A 18 -4.44 18.69 13.37
N SER A 19 -4.91 19.96 13.39
CA SER A 19 -4.46 20.96 14.37
C SER A 19 -4.75 20.53 15.82
N LEU A 20 -5.88 19.87 16.07
CA LEU A 20 -6.19 19.34 17.40
C LEU A 20 -5.27 18.18 17.77
N LEU A 21 -5.01 17.27 16.83
CA LEU A 21 -4.12 16.13 17.02
C LEU A 21 -2.67 16.59 17.25
N GLU A 22 -2.19 17.60 16.50
CA GLU A 22 -0.86 18.18 16.68
C GLU A 22 -0.70 18.80 18.07
N THR A 23 -1.72 19.54 18.53
CA THR A 23 -1.72 20.11 19.88
C THR A 23 -1.66 19.02 20.95
N ALA A 24 -2.43 17.95 20.77
CA ALA A 24 -2.45 16.81 21.69
C ALA A 24 -1.10 16.07 21.68
N PHE A 25 -0.54 15.83 20.49
CA PHE A 25 0.74 15.14 20.33
C PHE A 25 1.90 15.96 20.90
N ALA A 26 1.91 17.28 20.71
CA ALA A 26 2.91 18.16 21.30
C ALA A 26 2.84 18.21 22.85
N ALA A 27 1.66 18.01 23.41
CA ALA A 27 1.48 17.96 24.87
C ALA A 27 1.89 16.60 25.45
N HIS A 28 1.67 15.52 24.70
CA HIS A 28 2.00 14.16 25.10
C HIS A 28 2.22 13.31 23.87
N GLU A 29 3.46 12.91 23.62
CA GLU A 29 3.79 12.00 22.54
C GLU A 29 3.18 10.62 22.80
N ASP A 30 2.28 10.21 21.92
CA ASP A 30 1.55 8.96 22.00
C ASP A 30 1.56 8.29 20.62
N PRO A 31 1.86 6.97 20.52
CA PRO A 31 1.96 6.30 19.25
C PRO A 31 0.64 6.24 18.46
N TYR A 32 -0.50 6.25 19.15
CA TYR A 32 -1.79 6.27 18.48
C TYR A 32 -2.11 7.66 17.91
N LEU A 33 -1.72 8.74 18.60
CA LEU A 33 -1.81 10.10 18.04
C LEU A 33 -0.89 10.26 16.83
N ALA A 34 0.34 9.74 16.90
CA ALA A 34 1.26 9.70 15.76
C ALA A 34 0.67 8.95 14.57
N TYR A 35 0.05 7.78 14.81
CA TYR A 35 -0.67 7.03 13.78
C TYR A 35 -1.79 7.87 13.15
N GLN A 36 -2.63 8.52 13.95
CA GLN A 36 -3.74 9.33 13.43
C GLN A 36 -3.25 10.53 12.61
N LEU A 37 -2.19 11.20 13.04
CA LEU A 37 -1.56 12.29 12.29
C LEU A 37 -0.96 11.80 10.97
N GLY A 38 -0.21 10.71 11.01
CA GLY A 38 0.34 10.10 9.81
C GLY A 38 -0.73 9.74 8.79
N GLN A 39 -1.83 9.13 9.23
CA GLN A 39 -2.98 8.82 8.37
C GLN A 39 -3.62 10.07 7.78
N ALA A 40 -3.82 11.10 8.58
CA ALA A 40 -4.44 12.35 8.14
C ALA A 40 -3.59 13.05 7.07
N TYR A 41 -2.27 13.12 7.27
CA TYR A 41 -1.33 13.70 6.30
C TYR A 41 -1.19 12.84 5.03
N ALA A 42 -1.15 11.51 5.15
CA ALA A 42 -1.13 10.62 4.00
C ALA A 42 -2.40 10.78 3.14
N ALA A 43 -3.57 10.92 3.77
CA ALA A 43 -4.84 11.18 3.07
C ALA A 43 -4.88 12.54 2.33
N LEU A 44 -4.10 13.52 2.79
CA LEU A 44 -3.91 14.81 2.10
C LEU A 44 -2.85 14.74 0.98
N GLY A 45 -2.15 13.62 0.83
CA GLY A 45 -1.02 13.46 -0.09
C GLY A 45 0.30 14.05 0.44
N GLU A 46 0.34 14.50 1.70
CA GLU A 46 1.51 15.06 2.36
C GLU A 46 2.39 13.94 2.95
N HIS A 47 2.86 13.05 2.07
CA HIS A 47 3.54 11.82 2.46
C HIS A 47 4.83 12.04 3.27
N GLN A 48 5.56 13.15 3.04
CA GLN A 48 6.76 13.43 3.81
C GLN A 48 6.44 13.69 5.29
N THR A 49 5.38 14.47 5.54
CA THR A 49 4.89 14.74 6.90
C THR A 49 4.30 13.48 7.54
N ALA A 50 3.56 12.69 6.75
CA ALA A 50 3.01 11.42 7.20
C ALA A 50 4.12 10.45 7.66
N ILE A 51 5.20 10.33 6.89
CA ILE A 51 6.38 9.52 7.24
C ILE A 51 6.98 9.96 8.59
N HIS A 52 7.14 11.26 8.80
CA HIS A 52 7.67 11.79 10.06
C HIS A 52 6.85 11.31 11.27
N TYR A 53 5.52 11.40 11.19
CA TYR A 53 4.66 10.94 12.29
C TYR A 53 4.66 9.41 12.43
N PHE A 54 4.66 8.65 11.33
CA PHE A 54 4.76 7.19 11.41
C PHE A 54 6.08 6.75 12.05
N GLU A 55 7.20 7.37 11.67
CA GLU A 55 8.50 7.07 12.27
C GLU A 55 8.52 7.41 13.76
N SER A 56 7.96 8.56 14.17
CA SER A 56 7.81 8.90 15.57
C SER A 56 6.99 7.85 16.34
N GLY A 57 5.84 7.44 15.80
CA GLY A 57 5.01 6.41 16.42
C GLY A 57 5.71 5.05 16.53
N LEU A 58 6.53 4.69 15.54
CA LEU A 58 7.26 3.42 15.52
C LEU A 58 8.52 3.39 16.41
N THR A 59 8.86 4.48 17.11
CA THR A 59 9.92 4.47 18.15
C THR A 59 9.47 3.81 19.45
N PHE A 60 8.15 3.67 19.64
CA PHE A 60 7.57 3.03 20.83
C PHE A 60 7.62 1.51 20.72
N ASP A 61 7.66 0.83 21.87
CA ASP A 61 7.51 -0.62 21.94
C ASP A 61 6.04 -1.00 21.71
N LEU A 62 5.72 -1.44 20.49
CA LEU A 62 4.35 -1.67 20.02
C LEU A 62 4.10 -3.16 19.80
N ASP A 63 2.93 -3.63 20.20
CA ASP A 63 2.48 -4.98 19.84
C ASP A 63 2.07 -5.01 18.36
N PRO A 64 2.79 -5.76 17.48
CA PRO A 64 2.48 -5.84 16.05
C PRO A 64 1.12 -6.50 15.74
N ARG A 65 0.44 -7.11 16.73
CA ARG A 65 -0.90 -7.69 16.56
C ARG A 65 -2.01 -6.66 16.64
N LEU A 66 -1.74 -5.46 17.15
CA LEU A 66 -2.72 -4.39 17.22
C LEU A 66 -3.05 -3.85 15.82
N GLU A 67 -4.32 -3.72 15.51
CA GLU A 67 -4.81 -3.31 14.20
C GLU A 67 -4.24 -1.96 13.76
N TYR A 68 -4.20 -0.97 14.68
CA TYR A 68 -3.64 0.35 14.33
C TYR A 68 -2.14 0.30 14.04
N VAL A 69 -1.38 -0.60 14.70
CA VAL A 69 0.06 -0.78 14.45
C VAL A 69 0.27 -1.39 13.06
N GLN A 70 -0.51 -2.42 12.72
CA GLN A 70 -0.48 -2.99 11.37
C GLN A 70 -0.81 -1.95 10.30
N THR A 71 -1.88 -1.17 10.50
CA THR A 71 -2.29 -0.13 9.58
C THR A 71 -1.24 1.00 9.49
N MET A 72 -0.61 1.37 10.61
CA MET A 72 0.47 2.36 10.65
C MET A 72 1.67 1.92 9.80
N VAL A 73 2.14 0.69 9.99
CA VAL A 73 3.25 0.11 9.21
C VAL A 73 2.91 0.07 7.72
N GLN A 74 1.71 -0.38 7.37
CA GLN A 74 1.28 -0.43 5.97
C GLN A 74 1.23 0.97 5.35
N SER A 75 0.64 1.95 6.03
CA SER A 75 0.53 3.34 5.55
C SER A 75 1.89 4.03 5.44
N TYR A 76 2.81 3.70 6.34
CA TYR A 76 4.21 4.12 6.24
C TYR A 76 4.85 3.57 4.98
N GLY A 77 4.71 2.27 4.71
CA GLY A 77 5.22 1.64 3.50
C GLY A 77 4.65 2.27 2.22
N TYR A 78 3.34 2.47 2.15
CA TYR A 78 2.72 3.16 1.01
C TYR A 78 3.21 4.61 0.85
N SER A 79 3.44 5.33 1.94
CA SER A 79 3.99 6.69 1.88
C SER A 79 5.42 6.71 1.37
N LEU A 80 6.25 5.74 1.75
CA LEU A 80 7.60 5.56 1.19
C LEU A 80 7.56 5.28 -0.32
N LEU A 81 6.65 4.39 -0.76
CA LEU A 81 6.47 4.09 -2.19
C LEU A 81 5.99 5.32 -2.97
N ALA A 82 5.06 6.11 -2.42
CA ALA A 82 4.57 7.35 -3.04
C ALA A 82 5.69 8.37 -3.27
N LEU A 83 6.65 8.46 -2.34
CA LEU A 83 7.84 9.31 -2.47
C LEU A 83 9.02 8.63 -3.18
N LYS A 84 8.82 7.44 -3.75
CA LYS A 84 9.87 6.64 -4.43
C LYS A 84 11.08 6.32 -3.55
N GLN A 85 10.89 6.29 -2.24
CA GLN A 85 11.94 5.90 -1.27
C GLN A 85 12.05 4.36 -1.20
N TYR A 86 12.25 3.73 -2.35
CA TYR A 86 12.17 2.28 -2.51
C TYR A 86 13.20 1.53 -1.67
N GLN A 87 14.44 2.03 -1.61
CA GLN A 87 15.52 1.42 -0.81
C GLN A 87 15.21 1.49 0.70
N LYS A 88 14.63 2.61 1.17
CA LYS A 88 14.19 2.72 2.57
C LYS A 88 13.08 1.74 2.89
N ALA A 89 12.15 1.52 1.96
CA ALA A 89 11.07 0.55 2.13
C ALA A 89 11.57 -0.90 2.27
N LEU A 90 12.76 -1.26 1.75
CA LEU A 90 13.34 -2.60 1.96
C LEU A 90 13.63 -2.91 3.44
N SER A 91 13.72 -1.91 4.33
CA SER A 91 13.84 -2.16 5.78
C SER A 91 12.68 -2.99 6.34
N PHE A 92 11.54 -3.03 5.66
CA PHE A 92 10.38 -3.85 6.05
C PHE A 92 10.65 -5.35 6.03
N THR A 93 11.71 -5.81 5.35
CA THR A 93 12.20 -7.19 5.44
C THR A 93 12.56 -7.58 6.87
N GLY A 94 13.07 -6.63 7.68
CA GLY A 94 13.44 -6.86 9.07
C GLY A 94 12.25 -7.08 10.03
N ILE A 95 11.05 -6.68 9.61
CA ILE A 95 9.82 -6.85 10.42
C ILE A 95 8.85 -7.85 9.78
N TYR A 96 9.27 -8.51 8.70
CA TYR A 96 8.40 -9.34 7.88
C TYR A 96 7.65 -10.40 8.68
N ASP A 97 8.34 -11.17 9.52
CA ASP A 97 7.73 -12.28 10.26
C ASP A 97 6.65 -11.82 11.24
N ALA A 98 6.78 -10.62 11.79
CA ALA A 98 5.80 -10.06 12.72
C ALA A 98 4.55 -9.51 12.00
N PHE A 99 4.67 -9.06 10.74
CA PHE A 99 3.60 -8.37 10.02
C PHE A 99 3.00 -9.14 8.85
N ALA A 100 3.67 -10.19 8.34
CA ALA A 100 3.17 -11.01 7.23
C ALA A 100 2.05 -11.97 7.63
N ILE A 101 1.12 -11.49 8.46
CA ILE A 101 -0.02 -12.23 9.00
C ILE A 101 -1.33 -11.93 8.26
N ASN A 102 -1.33 -10.97 7.35
CA ASN A 102 -2.48 -10.59 6.51
C ASN A 102 -2.09 -10.30 5.07
N ALA A 103 -3.08 -10.29 4.18
CA ALA A 103 -2.87 -10.06 2.76
C ALA A 103 -2.32 -8.66 2.45
N ASP A 104 -2.73 -7.66 3.23
CA ASP A 104 -2.43 -6.25 2.96
C ASP A 104 -0.94 -5.97 3.12
N PHE A 105 -0.30 -6.50 4.17
CA PHE A 105 1.14 -6.36 4.35
C PHE A 105 1.93 -7.17 3.32
N VAL A 106 1.52 -8.40 3.05
CA VAL A 106 2.17 -9.27 2.05
C VAL A 106 2.09 -8.63 0.66
N PHE A 107 0.94 -8.05 0.29
CA PHE A 107 0.80 -7.31 -0.95
C PHE A 107 1.72 -6.07 -1.01
N LEU A 108 1.80 -5.31 0.09
CA LEU A 108 2.73 -4.18 0.21
C LEU A 108 4.19 -4.63 0.00
N MET A 109 4.60 -5.76 0.59
CA MET A 109 5.95 -6.32 0.36
C MET A 109 6.17 -6.67 -1.11
N GLY A 110 5.17 -7.22 -1.79
CA GLY A 110 5.21 -7.44 -3.24
C GLY A 110 5.48 -6.15 -4.02
N LEU A 111 4.81 -5.05 -3.66
CA LEU A 111 5.06 -3.74 -4.27
C LEU A 111 6.46 -3.19 -3.93
N ILE A 112 6.93 -3.36 -2.71
CA ILE A 112 8.29 -2.95 -2.29
C ILE A 112 9.34 -3.69 -3.13
N TYR A 113 9.25 -5.01 -3.22
CA TYR A 113 10.16 -5.81 -4.02
C TYR A 113 10.09 -5.45 -5.52
N MET A 114 8.88 -5.30 -6.07
CA MET A 114 8.68 -4.90 -7.46
C MET A 114 9.37 -3.57 -7.79
N ASN A 115 9.24 -2.56 -6.93
CA ASN A 115 9.87 -1.24 -7.13
C ASN A 115 11.39 -1.26 -6.90
N ASN A 116 11.93 -2.30 -6.28
CA ASN A 116 13.37 -2.53 -6.13
C ASN A 116 13.92 -3.53 -7.16
N ALA A 117 13.15 -3.84 -8.21
CA ALA A 117 13.50 -4.81 -9.26
C ALA A 117 13.81 -6.23 -8.75
N MET A 118 13.35 -6.57 -7.56
CA MET A 118 13.41 -7.90 -6.96
C MET A 118 12.19 -8.72 -7.42
N PHE A 119 12.17 -9.07 -8.71
CA PHE A 119 10.95 -9.57 -9.36
C PHE A 119 10.53 -10.96 -8.90
N SER A 120 11.48 -11.82 -8.58
CA SER A 120 11.18 -13.17 -8.06
C SER A 120 10.48 -13.10 -6.71
N GLU A 121 10.98 -12.26 -5.81
CA GLU A 121 10.41 -12.03 -4.49
C GLU A 121 9.05 -11.36 -4.60
N ALA A 122 8.91 -10.37 -5.48
CA ALA A 122 7.63 -9.69 -5.72
C ALA A 122 6.55 -10.67 -6.20
N ILE A 123 6.86 -11.55 -7.15
CA ILE A 123 5.94 -12.58 -7.64
C ILE A 123 5.52 -13.51 -6.49
N ALA A 124 6.47 -13.97 -5.67
CA ALA A 124 6.19 -14.84 -4.54
C ALA A 124 5.24 -14.19 -3.52
N GLU A 125 5.45 -12.90 -3.22
CA GLU A 125 4.57 -12.16 -2.30
C GLU A 125 3.17 -11.94 -2.89
N PHE A 126 3.04 -11.60 -4.17
CA PHE A 126 1.72 -11.50 -4.80
C PHE A 126 0.99 -12.84 -4.82
N GLU A 127 1.68 -13.95 -5.08
CA GLU A 127 1.11 -15.29 -4.97
C GLU A 127 0.69 -15.62 -3.53
N LYS A 128 1.50 -15.26 -2.54
CA LYS A 128 1.19 -15.45 -1.13
C LYS A 128 -0.04 -14.64 -0.74
N ALA A 129 -0.15 -13.38 -1.19
CA ALA A 129 -1.31 -12.52 -0.93
C ALA A 129 -2.62 -13.18 -1.39
N THR A 130 -2.64 -13.84 -2.54
CA THR A 130 -3.86 -14.51 -3.05
C THR A 130 -4.31 -15.73 -2.24
N LYS A 131 -3.49 -16.23 -1.32
CA LYS A 131 -3.86 -17.36 -0.44
C LYS A 131 -4.64 -16.92 0.80
N TYR A 132 -4.67 -15.64 1.11
CA TYR A 132 -5.45 -15.11 2.22
C TYR A 132 -6.93 -14.98 1.82
N LYS A 133 -7.82 -15.39 2.74
CA LYS A 133 -9.28 -15.35 2.49
C LYS A 133 -9.86 -13.94 2.54
N THR A 134 -9.24 -13.06 3.32
CA THR A 134 -9.72 -11.70 3.58
C THR A 134 -8.59 -10.69 3.44
N SER A 135 -8.96 -9.46 3.14
CA SER A 135 -8.08 -8.29 3.14
C SER A 135 -8.87 -7.06 3.58
N ILE A 136 -8.20 -6.06 4.13
CA ILE A 136 -8.80 -4.75 4.46
C ILE A 136 -8.95 -3.95 3.17
N VAL A 137 -7.91 -3.90 2.36
CA VAL A 137 -7.93 -3.22 1.06
C VAL A 137 -8.48 -4.16 0.01
N GLU A 138 -9.57 -3.76 -0.63
CA GLU A 138 -10.20 -4.56 -1.67
C GLU A 138 -9.23 -4.95 -2.79
N GLY A 139 -9.21 -6.22 -3.13
CA GLY A 139 -8.52 -6.78 -4.29
C GLY A 139 -7.04 -7.09 -4.09
N VAL A 140 -6.42 -6.76 -2.94
CA VAL A 140 -4.99 -7.07 -2.71
C VAL A 140 -4.73 -8.57 -2.55
N ASN A 141 -5.74 -9.33 -2.13
CA ASN A 141 -5.72 -10.79 -2.07
C ASN A 141 -6.31 -11.46 -3.32
N SER A 142 -6.50 -10.73 -4.41
CA SER A 142 -7.10 -11.25 -5.65
C SER A 142 -6.60 -10.48 -6.87
N TYR A 143 -7.49 -9.75 -7.56
CA TYR A 143 -7.18 -9.16 -8.87
C TYR A 143 -6.02 -8.16 -8.87
N LYS A 144 -5.77 -7.40 -7.79
CA LYS A 144 -4.61 -6.49 -7.73
C LYS A 144 -3.29 -7.23 -7.64
N ALA A 145 -3.22 -8.32 -6.85
CA ALA A 145 -2.03 -9.17 -6.78
C ALA A 145 -1.76 -9.85 -8.11
N LEU A 146 -2.78 -10.44 -8.74
CA LEU A 146 -2.67 -11.06 -10.05
C LEU A 146 -2.25 -10.06 -11.14
N TYR A 147 -2.81 -8.86 -11.13
CA TYR A 147 -2.45 -7.81 -12.06
C TYR A 147 -0.96 -7.42 -11.95
N ASN A 148 -0.46 -7.14 -10.73
CA ASN A 148 0.94 -6.78 -10.54
C ASN A 148 1.89 -7.92 -10.91
N LYS A 149 1.53 -9.17 -10.61
CA LYS A 149 2.26 -10.34 -11.08
C LYS A 149 2.28 -10.40 -12.62
N GLY A 150 1.15 -10.16 -13.26
CA GLY A 150 1.04 -10.08 -14.72
C GLY A 150 1.96 -9.00 -15.32
N VAL A 151 2.01 -7.82 -14.70
CA VAL A 151 2.89 -6.71 -15.12
C VAL A 151 4.36 -7.12 -15.05
N ILE A 152 4.80 -7.77 -13.98
CA ILE A 152 6.18 -8.25 -13.86
C ILE A 152 6.49 -9.29 -14.94
N LEU A 153 5.62 -10.28 -15.11
CA LEU A 153 5.80 -11.35 -16.11
C LEU A 153 5.87 -10.78 -17.53
N GLU A 154 5.05 -9.78 -17.83
CA GLU A 154 5.08 -9.09 -19.12
C GLU A 154 6.41 -8.35 -19.30
N CYS A 155 6.89 -7.63 -18.32
CA CYS A 155 8.18 -6.93 -18.36
C CYS A 155 9.36 -7.90 -18.53
N LEU A 156 9.25 -9.12 -18.03
CA LEU A 156 10.24 -10.19 -18.19
C LEU A 156 10.11 -10.95 -19.53
N GLY A 157 9.15 -10.57 -20.39
CA GLY A 157 8.89 -11.20 -21.68
C GLY A 157 8.10 -12.52 -21.59
N ASN A 158 7.62 -12.91 -20.42
CA ASN A 158 6.79 -14.10 -20.23
C ASN A 158 5.31 -13.79 -20.52
N ILE A 159 5.02 -13.47 -21.77
CA ILE A 159 3.71 -12.97 -22.22
C ILE A 159 2.60 -13.98 -21.97
N SER A 160 2.85 -15.27 -22.19
CA SER A 160 1.84 -16.32 -22.00
C SER A 160 1.33 -16.37 -20.55
N GLU A 161 2.23 -16.31 -19.59
CA GLU A 161 1.87 -16.30 -18.16
C GLU A 161 1.28 -14.94 -17.73
N ALA A 162 1.75 -13.83 -18.31
CA ALA A 162 1.18 -12.51 -18.06
C ALA A 162 -0.30 -12.48 -18.47
N VAL A 163 -0.64 -12.97 -19.66
CA VAL A 163 -2.01 -13.07 -20.17
C VAL A 163 -2.90 -13.86 -19.22
N LYS A 164 -2.47 -15.05 -18.77
CA LYS A 164 -3.24 -15.85 -17.79
C LYS A 164 -3.53 -15.09 -16.50
N ASN A 165 -2.56 -14.35 -15.99
CA ASN A 165 -2.75 -13.56 -14.76
C ASN A 165 -3.71 -12.39 -15.01
N TYR A 166 -3.65 -11.70 -16.16
CA TYR A 166 -4.59 -10.65 -16.51
C TYR A 166 -6.01 -11.17 -16.72
N GLU A 167 -6.18 -12.32 -17.37
CA GLU A 167 -7.49 -12.98 -17.53
C GLU A 167 -8.11 -13.35 -16.17
N ALA A 168 -7.30 -13.84 -15.25
CA ALA A 168 -7.72 -14.18 -13.88
C ALA A 168 -8.14 -12.95 -13.03
N CYS A 169 -7.81 -11.73 -13.47
CA CYS A 169 -8.30 -10.49 -12.82
C CYS A 169 -9.79 -10.18 -13.09
N GLY A 170 -10.44 -10.93 -13.98
CA GLY A 170 -11.86 -10.77 -14.30
C GLY A 170 -12.18 -9.39 -14.89
N ASN A 171 -13.04 -8.63 -14.21
CA ASN A 171 -13.51 -7.33 -14.71
C ASN A 171 -12.59 -6.15 -14.38
N PHE A 172 -11.39 -6.38 -13.88
CA PHE A 172 -10.46 -5.31 -13.54
C PHE A 172 -10.00 -4.55 -14.79
N LEU A 173 -10.32 -3.25 -14.85
CA LEU A 173 -10.17 -2.42 -16.05
C LEU A 173 -8.73 -2.45 -16.60
N TYR A 174 -7.73 -2.23 -15.73
CA TYR A 174 -6.33 -2.19 -16.15
C TYR A 174 -5.84 -3.52 -16.75
N ALA A 175 -6.34 -4.65 -16.26
CA ALA A 175 -6.01 -5.95 -16.83
C ALA A 175 -6.63 -6.12 -18.23
N LYS A 176 -7.87 -5.67 -18.43
CA LYS A 176 -8.52 -5.66 -19.75
C LYS A 176 -7.79 -4.81 -20.77
N GLU A 177 -7.31 -3.63 -20.34
CA GLU A 177 -6.52 -2.74 -21.19
C GLU A 177 -5.21 -3.41 -21.63
N ARG A 178 -4.51 -4.11 -20.70
CA ARG A 178 -3.29 -4.86 -21.04
C ARG A 178 -3.56 -6.01 -21.98
N LEU A 179 -4.61 -6.81 -21.76
CA LEU A 179 -5.01 -7.88 -22.66
C LEU A 179 -5.33 -7.37 -24.08
N SER A 180 -6.05 -6.23 -24.16
CA SER A 180 -6.32 -5.60 -25.46
C SER A 180 -5.05 -5.14 -26.18
N ALA A 181 -4.08 -4.60 -25.44
CA ALA A 181 -2.81 -4.15 -25.99
C ALA A 181 -1.97 -5.33 -26.51
N LEU A 182 -1.90 -6.42 -25.74
CA LEU A 182 -1.16 -7.63 -26.11
C LEU A 182 -1.81 -8.36 -27.30
N GLY A 183 -3.15 -8.39 -27.40
CA GLY A 183 -3.87 -8.98 -28.53
C GLY A 183 -3.71 -8.20 -29.84
N LYS A 184 -3.41 -6.89 -29.79
CA LYS A 184 -3.13 -6.08 -30.99
C LYS A 184 -1.69 -6.18 -31.48
N GLY A 185 -0.77 -6.67 -30.65
CA GLY A 185 0.65 -6.84 -31.01
C GLY A 185 0.98 -8.19 -31.67
N VAL A 186 -0.01 -9.05 -31.91
CA VAL A 186 0.15 -10.40 -32.48
C VAL A 186 -0.39 -10.47 -33.94
N LEU A 187 -0.63 -9.31 -34.58
CA LEU A 187 -0.99 -9.24 -36.01
C LEU A 187 0.23 -8.71 -36.82
#